data_7109f853e2cd33889213ffab8b43411b
#
_entry.id   7109f853e2cd33889213ffab8b43411b
#
_cell.length_a   1.000
_cell.length_b   1.000
_cell.length_c   1.000
_cell.angle_alpha   90.00
_cell.angle_beta   90.00
_cell.angle_gamma   90.00
#
_symmetry.space_group_name_H-M   'P 1'
#
loop_
_entity.id
_entity.type
_entity.pdbx_description
1 polymer ?
#
loop_
_entity_poly.entity_id
_entity_poly.type
_entity_poly.pdbx_seq_one_letter_code
_entity_poly.pdbx_strand_id
1 'polypeptide(L)'
;MSTFNVSLKTLTDRVSMEVVYTPKELDQICVEIAEVNRPGLFLAGYYDYFDKLRLQIMGLAEMNFLSGLSAEKRYEALDQLFRQQPPAVIVCRSEELTPFPEMQELAQKHGV
;
A
#
# COMPACT_ATOMS: atom_id res chain seq x y z
N MET A 1 -12.02 -22.70 -4.63
CA MET A 1 -12.58 -21.35 -4.45
C MET A 1 -12.15 -20.82 -3.10
N SER A 2 -11.63 -19.62 -3.08
CA SER A 2 -11.23 -19.01 -1.81
C SER A 2 -12.46 -18.60 -1.01
N THR A 3 -12.46 -18.95 0.28
CA THR A 3 -13.50 -18.49 1.21
C THR A 3 -13.02 -17.30 2.05
N PHE A 4 -11.78 -16.84 1.81
CA PHE A 4 -11.23 -15.72 2.57
C PHE A 4 -11.84 -14.42 2.07
N ASN A 5 -12.41 -13.66 2.99
CA ASN A 5 -12.97 -12.35 2.69
C ASN A 5 -13.04 -11.58 4.00
N VAL A 6 -12.20 -10.55 4.12
CA VAL A 6 -12.09 -9.74 5.33
C VAL A 6 -12.15 -8.27 4.95
N SER A 7 -12.99 -7.50 5.64
CA SER A 7 -13.03 -6.06 5.40
C SER A 7 -11.83 -5.37 6.04
N LEU A 8 -11.45 -4.21 5.51
CA LEU A 8 -10.40 -3.39 6.13
C LEU A 8 -10.81 -2.94 7.52
N LYS A 9 -12.11 -2.76 7.77
CA LYS A 9 -12.62 -2.41 9.10
C LYS A 9 -12.22 -3.47 10.13
N THR A 10 -12.40 -4.75 9.79
CA THR A 10 -12.00 -5.84 10.67
C THR A 10 -10.51 -5.81 10.97
N LEU A 11 -9.67 -5.54 9.94
CA LEU A 11 -8.23 -5.47 10.11
C LEU A 11 -7.83 -4.31 11.02
N THR A 12 -8.40 -3.13 10.80
CA THR A 12 -8.05 -1.96 11.62
C THR A 12 -8.58 -2.07 13.04
N ASP A 13 -9.66 -2.83 13.27
CA ASP A 13 -10.15 -3.08 14.62
C ASP A 13 -9.25 -4.04 15.39
N ARG A 14 -8.57 -4.93 14.70
CA ARG A 14 -7.71 -5.95 15.34
C ARG A 14 -6.25 -5.57 15.42
N VAL A 15 -5.77 -4.72 14.52
CA VAL A 15 -4.38 -4.28 14.46
C VAL A 15 -4.36 -2.78 14.60
N SER A 16 -3.53 -2.28 15.52
CA SER A 16 -3.41 -0.84 15.73
C SER A 16 -2.82 -0.18 14.49
N MET A 17 -3.64 0.60 13.80
CA MET A 17 -3.25 1.32 12.58
C MET A 17 -3.88 2.70 12.57
N GLU A 18 -3.16 3.65 11.98
CA GLU A 18 -3.69 4.97 11.69
C GLU A 18 -4.16 5.00 10.24
N VAL A 19 -5.40 5.41 10.01
CA VAL A 19 -5.91 5.56 8.66
C VAL A 19 -5.57 6.95 8.17
N VAL A 20 -4.67 7.02 7.17
CA VAL A 20 -4.26 8.30 6.60
C VAL A 20 -5.27 8.76 5.55
N TYR A 21 -5.78 7.83 4.75
CA TYR A 21 -6.78 8.11 3.72
C TYR A 21 -7.54 6.84 3.38
N THR A 22 -8.82 6.98 3.10
CA THR A 22 -9.63 5.90 2.54
C THR A 22 -10.62 6.48 1.54
N PRO A 23 -10.78 5.85 0.35
CA PRO A 23 -11.71 6.35 -0.67
C PRO A 23 -13.18 6.09 -0.33
N LYS A 24 -13.45 5.16 0.58
CA LYS A 24 -14.79 4.82 1.04
C LYS A 24 -14.73 4.19 2.41
N GLU A 25 -15.86 3.86 3.00
CA GLU A 25 -15.89 3.27 4.33
C GLU A 25 -15.06 1.98 4.38
N LEU A 26 -14.31 1.78 5.47
CA LEU A 26 -13.43 0.63 5.60
C LEU A 26 -14.17 -0.71 5.55
N ASP A 27 -15.43 -0.75 5.99
CA ASP A 27 -16.24 -1.96 5.94
C ASP A 27 -16.67 -2.32 4.51
N GLN A 28 -16.53 -1.40 3.56
CA GLN A 28 -16.85 -1.62 2.16
C GLN A 28 -15.65 -2.05 1.32
N ILE A 29 -14.46 -2.06 1.90
CA ILE A 29 -13.24 -2.50 1.22
C ILE A 29 -12.87 -3.87 1.75
N CYS A 30 -12.90 -4.87 0.87
CA CYS A 30 -12.65 -6.26 1.26
C CYS A 30 -11.36 -6.79 0.67
N VAL A 31 -10.68 -7.60 1.45
CA VAL A 31 -9.46 -8.32 1.05
C VAL A 31 -9.85 -9.78 0.87
N GLU A 32 -9.65 -10.32 -0.33
CA GLU A 32 -10.04 -11.68 -0.67
C GLU A 32 -8.85 -12.64 -0.72
N ILE A 33 -7.64 -12.14 -0.58
CA ILE A 33 -6.42 -12.95 -0.57
C ILE A 33 -5.71 -12.77 0.77
N ALA A 34 -5.52 -13.88 1.48
CA ALA A 34 -4.93 -13.86 2.82
C ALA A 34 -3.46 -13.43 2.83
N GLU A 35 -2.74 -13.73 1.76
CA GLU A 35 -1.32 -13.41 1.68
C GLU A 35 -1.13 -11.93 1.34
N VAL A 36 -0.17 -11.29 2.02
CA VAL A 36 0.20 -9.91 1.73
C VAL A 36 1.35 -9.88 0.74
N ASN A 37 1.55 -8.74 0.08
CA ASN A 37 2.66 -8.54 -0.83
C ASN A 37 3.59 -7.44 -0.31
N ARG A 38 4.88 -7.65 -0.49
CA ARG A 38 5.92 -6.65 -0.24
C ARG A 38 6.37 -6.11 -1.60
N PRO A 39 6.03 -4.87 -1.97
CA PRO A 39 6.20 -4.41 -3.35
C PRO A 39 7.59 -3.89 -3.71
N GLY A 40 8.64 -4.33 -3.03
CA GLY A 40 9.99 -3.83 -3.28
C GLY A 40 10.44 -3.97 -4.72
N LEU A 41 10.27 -5.15 -5.31
CA LEU A 41 10.64 -5.37 -6.70
C LEU A 41 9.81 -4.53 -7.66
N PHE A 42 8.51 -4.41 -7.40
CA PHE A 42 7.63 -3.58 -8.22
C PHE A 42 8.09 -2.12 -8.21
N LEU A 43 8.42 -1.60 -7.03
CA LEU A 43 8.89 -0.22 -6.89
C LEU A 43 10.20 0.01 -7.64
N ALA A 44 11.03 -1.03 -7.75
CA ALA A 44 12.30 -0.97 -8.48
C ALA A 44 12.13 -1.16 -10.00
N GLY A 45 10.92 -1.38 -10.49
CA GLY A 45 10.62 -1.49 -11.91
C GLY A 45 10.40 -2.92 -12.41
N TYR A 46 10.40 -3.91 -11.52
CA TYR A 46 10.14 -5.31 -11.87
C TYR A 46 8.69 -5.63 -11.62
N TYR A 47 7.86 -5.55 -12.65
CA TYR A 47 6.41 -5.65 -12.54
C TYR A 47 5.87 -7.07 -12.65
N ASP A 48 6.71 -8.04 -12.99
CA ASP A 48 6.30 -9.43 -13.13
C ASP A 48 5.86 -10.01 -11.79
N TYR A 49 4.84 -10.87 -11.82
CA TYR A 49 4.31 -11.57 -10.64
C TYR A 49 3.73 -10.65 -9.56
N PHE A 50 3.48 -9.38 -9.89
CA PHE A 50 2.81 -8.48 -8.96
C PHE A 50 1.33 -8.83 -8.87
N ASP A 51 0.81 -9.04 -7.66
CA ASP A 51 -0.59 -9.35 -7.43
C ASP A 51 -1.29 -8.15 -6.80
N LYS A 52 -2.05 -7.44 -7.61
CA LYS A 52 -2.76 -6.23 -7.18
C LYS A 52 -3.94 -6.51 -6.24
N LEU A 53 -4.37 -7.77 -6.12
CA LEU A 53 -5.48 -8.14 -5.23
C LEU A 53 -5.04 -8.32 -3.79
N ARG A 54 -3.74 -8.36 -3.54
CA ARG A 54 -3.19 -8.49 -2.19
C ARG A 54 -3.03 -7.13 -1.53
N LEU A 55 -3.15 -7.12 -0.19
CA LEU A 55 -2.69 -5.97 0.59
C LEU A 55 -1.21 -5.75 0.34
N GLN A 56 -0.84 -4.50 0.10
CA GLN A 56 0.57 -4.13 -0.11
C GLN A 56 1.13 -3.59 1.20
N ILE A 57 2.20 -4.21 1.70
CA ILE A 57 2.85 -3.78 2.94
C ILE A 57 4.24 -3.25 2.61
N MET A 58 4.47 -1.98 2.92
CA MET A 58 5.75 -1.33 2.76
C MET A 58 6.47 -1.30 4.10
N GLY A 59 7.46 -2.17 4.24
CA GLY A 59 8.30 -2.22 5.42
C GLY A 59 9.49 -1.27 5.30
N LEU A 60 10.43 -1.38 6.23
CA LEU A 60 11.59 -0.49 6.26
C LEU A 60 12.45 -0.60 5.01
N ALA A 61 12.57 -1.79 4.42
CA ALA A 61 13.36 -1.97 3.20
C ALA A 61 12.79 -1.14 2.04
N GLU A 62 11.48 -1.20 1.83
CA GLU A 62 10.81 -0.43 0.79
C GLU A 62 10.87 1.06 1.07
N MET A 63 10.68 1.46 2.32
CA MET A 63 10.73 2.87 2.70
C MET A 63 12.15 3.43 2.52
N ASN A 64 13.18 2.68 2.89
CA ASN A 64 14.56 3.09 2.70
C ASN A 64 14.90 3.22 1.21
N PHE A 65 14.44 2.27 0.40
CA PHE A 65 14.63 2.33 -1.05
C PHE A 65 14.03 3.62 -1.61
N LEU A 66 12.79 3.92 -1.25
CA LEU A 66 12.09 5.11 -1.73
C LEU A 66 12.78 6.41 -1.26
N SER A 67 13.27 6.43 -0.02
CA SER A 67 13.93 7.62 0.50
C SER A 67 15.24 7.94 -0.22
N GLY A 68 15.88 6.92 -0.81
CA GLY A 68 17.09 7.12 -1.60
C GLY A 68 16.86 7.60 -3.03
N LEU A 69 15.61 7.63 -3.48
CA LEU A 69 15.27 8.11 -4.81
C LEU A 69 15.09 9.63 -4.80
N SER A 70 15.27 10.25 -5.98
CA SER A 70 14.85 11.65 -6.14
C SER A 70 13.33 11.75 -5.94
N ALA A 71 12.84 12.95 -5.61
CA ALA A 71 11.41 13.15 -5.43
C ALA A 71 10.61 12.75 -6.67
N GLU A 72 11.14 13.04 -7.85
CA GLU A 72 10.50 12.69 -9.12
C GLU A 72 10.41 11.18 -9.31
N LYS A 73 11.52 10.46 -9.09
CA LYS A 73 11.53 9.00 -9.24
C LYS A 73 10.68 8.31 -8.19
N ARG A 74 10.69 8.84 -6.96
CA ARG A 74 9.83 8.31 -5.90
C ARG A 74 8.36 8.48 -6.26
N TYR A 75 7.98 9.65 -6.77
CA TYR A 75 6.61 9.90 -7.21
C TYR A 75 6.20 8.91 -8.30
N GLU A 76 7.05 8.69 -9.30
CA GLU A 76 6.76 7.75 -10.39
C GLU A 76 6.57 6.33 -9.88
N ALA A 77 7.45 5.87 -8.98
CA ALA A 77 7.35 4.52 -8.43
C ALA A 77 6.06 4.32 -7.65
N LEU A 78 5.71 5.30 -6.81
CA LEU A 78 4.49 5.24 -6.02
C LEU A 78 3.24 5.37 -6.90
N ASP A 79 3.28 6.23 -7.92
CA ASP A 79 2.18 6.38 -8.85
C ASP A 79 1.86 5.06 -9.55
N GLN A 80 2.88 4.32 -9.98
CA GLN A 80 2.68 3.00 -10.60
C GLN A 80 2.03 2.02 -9.63
N LEU A 81 2.42 2.04 -8.36
CA LEU A 81 1.85 1.16 -7.35
C LEU A 81 0.37 1.48 -7.08
N PHE A 82 0.06 2.74 -6.80
CA PHE A 82 -1.32 3.14 -6.49
C PHE A 82 -2.23 2.99 -7.72
N ARG A 83 -1.69 3.14 -8.91
CA ARG A 83 -2.44 2.94 -10.16
C ARG A 83 -2.98 1.51 -10.28
N GLN A 84 -2.32 0.52 -9.67
CA GLN A 84 -2.78 -0.86 -9.70
C GLN A 84 -4.05 -1.06 -8.86
N GLN A 85 -4.40 -0.10 -8.02
CA GLN A 85 -5.58 -0.11 -7.16
C GLN A 85 -5.66 -1.36 -6.28
N PRO A 86 -4.62 -1.64 -5.47
CA PRO A 86 -4.73 -2.72 -4.49
C PRO A 86 -5.79 -2.38 -3.44
N PRO A 87 -6.24 -3.36 -2.64
CA PRO A 87 -7.22 -3.08 -1.58
C PRO A 87 -6.76 -2.02 -0.60
N ALA A 88 -5.47 -2.01 -0.27
CA ALA A 88 -4.87 -0.98 0.56
C ALA A 88 -3.35 -1.05 0.47
N VAL A 89 -2.71 0.05 0.82
CA VAL A 89 -1.26 0.13 1.01
C VAL A 89 -1.02 0.45 2.47
N ILE A 90 -0.32 -0.43 3.17
CA ILE A 90 0.01 -0.28 4.58
C ILE A 90 1.48 0.07 4.69
N VAL A 91 1.78 1.15 5.41
CA VAL A 91 3.15 1.64 5.56
C VAL A 91 3.60 1.42 6.99
N CYS A 92 4.70 0.67 7.14
CA CYS A 92 5.36 0.55 8.44
C CYS A 92 6.26 1.77 8.61
N ARG A 93 6.06 2.50 9.69
CA ARG A 93 6.88 3.68 9.96
C ARG A 93 7.83 3.45 11.12
N SER A 94 8.89 4.23 11.15
CA SER A 94 9.83 4.26 12.26
C SER A 94 10.02 5.72 12.71
N GLU A 95 10.88 5.94 13.70
CA GLU A 95 11.18 7.30 14.12
C GLU A 95 11.78 8.15 13.00
N GLU A 96 12.53 7.53 12.10
CA GLU A 96 13.21 8.22 11.00
C GLU A 96 12.43 8.24 9.71
N LEU A 97 11.56 7.24 9.49
CA LEU A 97 10.81 7.10 8.24
C LEU A 97 9.32 7.10 8.52
N THR A 98 8.66 8.11 8.00
CA THR A 98 7.20 8.24 8.05
C THR A 98 6.66 8.19 6.63
N PRO A 99 5.34 7.96 6.43
CA PRO A 99 4.78 7.99 5.09
C PRO A 99 5.12 9.28 4.35
N PHE A 100 5.48 9.15 3.08
CA PHE A 100 5.79 10.31 2.25
C PHE A 100 4.51 11.08 1.91
N PRO A 101 4.54 12.42 1.86
CA PRO A 101 3.34 13.20 1.52
C PRO A 101 2.71 12.82 0.19
N GLU A 102 3.49 12.45 -0.81
CA GLU A 102 2.98 12.04 -2.11
C GLU A 102 2.14 10.76 -2.04
N MET A 103 2.26 9.96 -1.00
CA MET A 103 1.44 8.76 -0.82
C MET A 103 -0.03 9.11 -0.64
N GLN A 104 -0.34 10.10 0.18
CA GLN A 104 -1.72 10.54 0.38
C GLN A 104 -2.28 11.16 -0.88
N GLU A 105 -1.50 11.98 -1.57
CA GLU A 105 -1.89 12.60 -2.83
C GLU A 105 -2.24 11.52 -3.87
N LEU A 106 -1.38 10.51 -4.02
CA LEU A 106 -1.60 9.44 -4.99
C LEU A 106 -2.74 8.52 -4.57
N ALA A 107 -2.92 8.29 -3.29
CA ALA A 107 -4.06 7.53 -2.78
C ALA A 107 -5.37 8.20 -3.19
N GLN A 108 -5.46 9.51 -3.01
CA GLN A 108 -6.64 10.27 -3.42
C GLN A 108 -6.82 10.24 -4.95
N LYS A 109 -5.74 10.37 -5.69
CA LYS A 109 -5.77 10.37 -7.16
C LYS A 109 -6.30 9.06 -7.72
N HIS A 110 -5.87 7.93 -7.15
CA HIS A 110 -6.20 6.60 -7.67
C HIS A 110 -7.30 5.88 -6.90
N GLY A 111 -7.81 6.46 -5.83
CA GLY A 111 -8.90 5.85 -5.06
C GLY A 111 -8.48 4.62 -4.26
N VAL A 112 -7.34 4.68 -3.61
CA VAL A 112 -6.79 3.54 -2.83
C VAL A 112 -6.74 3.89 -1.35
#